data_99c42109d5b0a77a05297fe767db15c1
#
_entry.id   99c42109d5b0a77a05297fe767db15c1
#
_cell.length_a   1.000
_cell.length_b   1.000
_cell.length_c   1.000
_cell.angle_alpha   90.00
_cell.angle_beta   90.00
_cell.angle_gamma   90.00
#
_symmetry.space_group_name_H-M   'P 1'
#
loop_
_entity.id
_entity.type
_entity.pdbx_description
1 polymer ?
#
loop_
_entity_poly.entity_id
_entity_poly.type
_entity_poly.pdbx_seq_one_letter_code
_entity_poly.pdbx_strand_id
1 'polypeptide(L)'
;MPFLGGAMEHDVKALRKLGELLARGRRSLDRLPGDWRMRRRTALRNSSSLANRLHFEAVEPRLLLAADVPPVMGTIEVPGETDRFAFTLTEPKKVVFDSLTATNNMFWALADQKGSIVSNRNLAQSDSYDFSGGNVLDLQAGEYTLSIDGRGDATGNYAFRLLDIANADAFTPGDVVNGQHKANETALYKFDALAGDSFFFDAHSYPAESTAWRLIGPDGEYVTGPNSFDDSGAYLLNRSGTYMMEIEGRVYNSATNDISYAFTFGKITQTS
;
A
#
# COMPACT_ATOMS: atom_id res chain seq x y z
N MET A 1 4.51 -47.15 12.04
CA MET A 1 3.16 -47.69 11.97
C MET A 1 2.57 -47.71 13.36
N PRO A 2 1.30 -47.29 13.60
CA PRO A 2 0.21 -46.67 12.83
C PRO A 2 -0.22 -45.34 13.48
N PHE A 3 -1.02 -44.47 13.04
CA PHE A 3 -2.41 -44.32 12.67
C PHE A 3 -2.67 -42.86 12.21
N LEU A 4 -3.04 -42.68 10.94
CA LEU A 4 -3.74 -41.52 10.46
C LEU A 4 -5.09 -42.01 9.92
N GLY A 5 -6.15 -41.81 10.70
CA GLY A 5 -7.48 -42.22 10.32
C GLY A 5 -8.54 -41.71 11.31
N GLY A 6 -8.80 -40.41 11.33
CA GLY A 6 -9.79 -39.84 12.25
C GLY A 6 -10.46 -38.54 11.85
N ALA A 7 -9.99 -37.84 10.81
CA ALA A 7 -10.48 -36.50 10.47
C ALA A 7 -11.48 -36.43 9.30
N MET A 8 -11.68 -37.51 8.54
CA MET A 8 -12.57 -37.48 7.35
C MET A 8 -13.99 -37.97 7.59
N GLU A 9 -14.31 -38.54 8.74
CA GLU A 9 -15.62 -39.13 8.99
C GLU A 9 -16.66 -38.18 9.61
N HIS A 10 -16.21 -37.05 10.14
CA HIS A 10 -17.10 -36.05 10.74
C HIS A 10 -17.75 -35.12 9.70
N ASP A 11 -17.09 -34.82 8.59
CA ASP A 11 -17.61 -33.89 7.58
C ASP A 11 -18.69 -34.50 6.68
N VAL A 12 -18.64 -35.81 6.45
CA VAL A 12 -19.66 -36.50 5.62
C VAL A 12 -21.00 -36.61 6.34
N LYS A 13 -21.02 -36.69 7.67
CA LYS A 13 -22.25 -36.72 8.45
C LYS A 13 -22.95 -35.36 8.54
N ALA A 14 -22.21 -34.25 8.51
CA ALA A 14 -22.77 -32.91 8.52
C ALA A 14 -23.47 -32.56 7.20
N LEU A 15 -22.88 -32.94 6.06
CA LEU A 15 -23.46 -32.72 4.72
C LEU A 15 -24.70 -33.54 4.47
N ARG A 16 -24.78 -34.75 5.04
CA ARG A 16 -25.98 -35.61 4.92
C ARG A 16 -27.19 -35.06 5.70
N LYS A 17 -26.97 -34.44 6.84
CA LYS A 17 -28.01 -33.81 7.66
C LYS A 17 -28.59 -32.55 7.04
N LEU A 18 -27.78 -31.78 6.29
CA LEU A 18 -28.21 -30.59 5.54
C LEU A 18 -29.10 -30.97 4.35
N GLY A 19 -28.78 -32.06 3.65
CA GLY A 19 -29.57 -32.58 2.54
C GLY A 19 -30.96 -33.06 2.93
N GLU A 20 -31.12 -33.65 4.12
CA GLU A 20 -32.42 -34.14 4.64
C GLU A 20 -33.33 -33.01 5.11
N LEU A 21 -32.79 -31.89 5.59
CA LEU A 21 -33.58 -30.71 5.98
C LEU A 21 -34.13 -29.96 4.76
N LEU A 22 -33.43 -29.93 3.65
CA LEU A 22 -33.88 -29.30 2.40
C LEU A 22 -34.93 -30.15 1.65
N ALA A 23 -34.95 -31.47 1.87
CA ALA A 23 -35.93 -32.37 1.26
C ALA A 23 -37.30 -32.35 1.95
N ARG A 24 -37.36 -31.90 3.22
CA ARG A 24 -38.63 -31.81 3.98
C ARG A 24 -39.43 -30.54 3.73
N GLY A 25 -38.86 -29.52 3.10
CA GLY A 25 -39.53 -28.25 2.79
C GLY A 25 -40.41 -28.24 1.53
N ARG A 26 -40.45 -29.32 0.74
CA ARG A 26 -41.16 -29.36 -0.57
C ARG A 26 -42.47 -30.12 -0.62
N ARG A 27 -43.07 -30.49 0.51
CA ARG A 27 -44.36 -31.21 0.51
C ARG A 27 -45.38 -30.53 1.40
N SER A 28 -45.90 -29.38 1.01
CA SER A 28 -47.18 -28.86 1.53
C SER A 28 -47.64 -27.60 0.79
N LEU A 29 -47.90 -27.65 -0.52
CA LEU A 29 -48.61 -26.60 -1.24
C LEU A 29 -49.60 -27.10 -2.29
N ASP A 30 -50.07 -28.34 -2.18
CA ASP A 30 -51.11 -28.88 -3.06
C ASP A 30 -52.38 -29.21 -2.26
N ARG A 31 -53.09 -28.19 -1.79
CA ARG A 31 -54.53 -28.25 -1.45
C ARG A 31 -55.03 -26.87 -0.97
N LEU A 32 -55.39 -26.02 -1.94
CA LEU A 32 -56.34 -24.94 -1.70
C LEU A 32 -57.48 -25.01 -2.71
N PRO A 33 -58.77 -24.92 -2.27
CA PRO A 33 -59.92 -25.05 -3.16
C PRO A 33 -60.05 -23.87 -4.09
N GLY A 34 -60.50 -24.15 -5.33
CA GLY A 34 -60.71 -23.15 -6.35
C GLY A 34 -61.91 -22.25 -5.98
N ASP A 35 -61.63 -20.97 -5.82
CA ASP A 35 -62.62 -19.89 -6.03
C ASP A 35 -62.00 -18.47 -6.04
N TRP A 36 -60.72 -18.33 -6.33
CA TRP A 36 -60.05 -17.02 -6.40
C TRP A 36 -59.57 -16.60 -7.79
N ARG A 37 -60.19 -17.17 -8.86
CA ARG A 37 -59.71 -16.91 -10.24
C ARG A 37 -60.32 -15.71 -10.95
N MET A 38 -61.12 -14.86 -10.27
CA MET A 38 -61.78 -13.77 -11.02
C MET A 38 -61.79 -12.40 -10.31
N ARG A 39 -60.67 -11.93 -9.82
CA ARG A 39 -60.47 -10.50 -9.49
C ARG A 39 -59.04 -10.05 -9.51
N ARG A 40 -58.27 -10.35 -10.55
CA ARG A 40 -56.92 -9.76 -10.75
C ARG A 40 -56.64 -9.46 -12.24
N ARG A 41 -57.50 -8.63 -12.84
CA ARG A 41 -57.22 -8.13 -14.19
C ARG A 41 -57.33 -6.61 -14.32
N THR A 42 -57.06 -5.81 -13.28
CA THR A 42 -57.02 -4.34 -13.44
C THR A 42 -56.07 -3.64 -12.44
N ALA A 43 -54.93 -4.25 -12.13
CA ALA A 43 -53.93 -3.54 -11.31
C ALA A 43 -52.49 -3.91 -11.68
N LEU A 44 -52.22 -4.07 -12.98
CA LEU A 44 -50.85 -4.23 -13.51
C LEU A 44 -50.54 -3.22 -14.62
N ARG A 45 -50.75 -1.96 -14.30
CA ARG A 45 -50.17 -0.86 -15.05
C ARG A 45 -49.79 0.23 -14.05
N ASN A 46 -48.51 0.47 -13.88
CA ASN A 46 -47.80 1.46 -13.08
C ASN A 46 -47.26 0.94 -11.72
N SER A 47 -46.33 0.00 -11.79
CA SER A 47 -45.21 -0.05 -10.89
C SER A 47 -43.92 -0.22 -11.71
N SER A 48 -43.71 0.72 -12.62
CA SER A 48 -42.35 0.99 -13.08
C SER A 48 -41.59 1.62 -11.94
N SER A 49 -40.60 0.91 -11.48
CA SER A 49 -39.39 1.46 -10.88
C SER A 49 -39.55 2.39 -9.68
N LEU A 50 -39.53 1.82 -8.53
CA LEU A 50 -38.71 2.33 -7.43
C LEU A 50 -38.07 1.12 -6.74
N ALA A 51 -37.34 0.31 -7.48
CA ALA A 51 -36.21 -0.36 -6.90
C ALA A 51 -35.16 0.73 -6.66
N ASN A 52 -35.33 1.49 -5.58
CA ASN A 52 -34.24 2.15 -4.91
C ASN A 52 -33.27 1.02 -4.56
N ARG A 53 -32.33 0.74 -5.47
CA ARG A 53 -31.09 0.12 -5.09
C ARG A 53 -30.50 1.11 -4.10
N LEU A 54 -30.57 0.77 -2.82
CA LEU A 54 -29.69 1.33 -1.83
C LEU A 54 -28.29 0.95 -2.33
N HIS A 55 -27.66 1.84 -3.11
CA HIS A 55 -26.25 1.88 -3.24
C HIS A 55 -25.78 2.23 -1.83
N PHE A 56 -25.34 1.23 -1.10
CA PHE A 56 -24.38 1.48 -0.05
C PHE A 56 -23.13 1.95 -0.79
N GLU A 57 -22.92 3.25 -0.84
CA GLU A 57 -21.59 3.77 -1.08
C GLU A 57 -20.73 3.13 -0.01
N ALA A 58 -19.78 2.29 -0.43
CA ALA A 58 -18.74 1.82 0.46
C ALA A 58 -18.14 3.10 1.05
N VAL A 59 -18.13 3.23 2.38
CA VAL A 59 -17.46 4.33 3.05
C VAL A 59 -16.00 4.19 2.62
N GLU A 60 -15.58 5.07 1.70
CA GLU A 60 -14.21 5.06 1.19
C GLU A 60 -13.28 5.15 2.40
N PRO A 61 -12.33 4.22 2.56
CA PRO A 61 -11.40 4.27 3.66
C PRO A 61 -10.65 5.60 3.58
N ARG A 62 -10.73 6.42 4.63
CA ARG A 62 -9.98 7.68 4.70
C ARG A 62 -8.51 7.34 4.75
N LEU A 63 -7.78 7.79 3.76
CA LEU A 63 -6.32 7.71 3.78
C LEU A 63 -5.79 8.65 4.86
N LEU A 64 -5.08 8.09 5.83
CA LEU A 64 -4.41 8.84 6.89
C LEU A 64 -2.94 9.03 6.50
N LEU A 65 -2.42 10.22 6.74
CA LEU A 65 -1.01 10.57 6.51
C LEU A 65 -0.35 10.80 7.88
N ALA A 66 0.38 9.80 8.38
CA ALA A 66 1.13 9.86 9.62
C ALA A 66 2.35 8.93 9.55
N ALA A 67 3.33 9.04 10.43
CA ALA A 67 4.51 8.17 10.45
C ALA A 67 4.18 6.70 10.77
N ASP A 68 3.12 6.46 11.57
CA ASP A 68 2.66 5.11 11.95
C ASP A 68 1.31 4.77 11.31
N VAL A 69 1.15 5.04 10.01
CA VAL A 69 -0.10 4.69 9.32
C VAL A 69 -0.17 3.18 9.10
N PRO A 70 -1.23 2.51 9.55
CA PRO A 70 -1.44 1.13 9.19
C PRO A 70 -1.57 1.01 7.66
N PRO A 71 -1.06 -0.07 7.07
CA PRO A 71 -1.19 -0.31 5.64
C PRO A 71 -2.64 -0.24 5.17
N VAL A 72 -2.87 0.41 4.04
CA VAL A 72 -4.11 0.23 3.27
C VAL A 72 -3.99 -1.09 2.53
N MET A 73 -4.93 -1.97 2.76
CA MET A 73 -4.98 -3.30 2.14
C MET A 73 -6.25 -3.44 1.32
N GLY A 74 -6.16 -4.08 0.17
CA GLY A 74 -7.29 -4.33 -0.70
C GLY A 74 -7.06 -5.54 -1.61
N THR A 75 -8.05 -5.82 -2.44
CA THR A 75 -8.03 -6.92 -3.39
C THR A 75 -8.76 -6.51 -4.66
N ILE A 76 -8.11 -6.61 -5.80
CA ILE A 76 -8.79 -6.59 -7.10
C ILE A 76 -9.42 -7.98 -7.28
N GLU A 77 -10.73 -8.08 -7.15
CA GLU A 77 -11.46 -9.36 -7.12
C GLU A 77 -11.80 -9.87 -8.52
N VAL A 78 -12.09 -8.94 -9.43
CA VAL A 78 -12.53 -9.27 -10.79
C VAL A 78 -11.73 -8.51 -11.85
N PRO A 79 -11.52 -9.09 -13.05
CA PRO A 79 -10.86 -8.41 -14.15
C PRO A 79 -11.50 -7.05 -14.49
N GLY A 80 -10.65 -6.01 -14.62
CA GLY A 80 -11.08 -4.64 -14.93
C GLY A 80 -11.64 -3.85 -13.75
N GLU A 81 -11.58 -4.40 -12.52
CA GLU A 81 -11.88 -3.66 -11.30
C GLU A 81 -10.79 -2.64 -11.00
N THR A 82 -11.20 -1.49 -10.48
CA THR A 82 -10.31 -0.42 -10.01
C THR A 82 -10.76 0.05 -8.65
N ASP A 83 -9.91 -0.09 -7.65
CA ASP A 83 -10.16 0.46 -6.31
C ASP A 83 -9.75 1.93 -6.27
N ARG A 84 -10.56 2.76 -5.59
CA ARG A 84 -10.33 4.20 -5.48
C ARG A 84 -10.36 4.65 -4.02
N PHE A 85 -9.40 5.50 -3.68
CA PHE A 85 -9.21 6.06 -2.35
C PHE A 85 -9.20 7.59 -2.48
N ALA A 86 -10.28 8.24 -2.04
CA ALA A 86 -10.34 9.69 -2.00
C ALA A 86 -9.76 10.22 -0.68
N PHE A 87 -8.98 11.30 -0.75
CA PHE A 87 -8.47 12.00 0.43
C PHE A 87 -8.32 13.50 0.15
N THR A 88 -8.28 14.27 1.23
CA THR A 88 -8.15 15.73 1.17
C THR A 88 -6.97 16.18 2.00
N LEU A 89 -6.11 17.02 1.41
CA LEU A 89 -5.06 17.74 2.12
C LEU A 89 -5.53 19.15 2.45
N THR A 90 -5.43 19.54 3.72
CA THR A 90 -5.76 20.90 4.16
C THR A 90 -4.58 21.87 4.01
N GLU A 91 -3.37 21.34 3.82
CA GLU A 91 -2.12 22.06 3.62
C GLU A 91 -1.22 21.30 2.65
N PRO A 92 -0.23 21.96 2.01
CA PRO A 92 0.74 21.25 1.16
C PRO A 92 1.52 20.20 1.95
N LYS A 93 1.74 19.03 1.33
CA LYS A 93 2.51 17.92 1.90
C LYS A 93 3.42 17.29 0.87
N LYS A 94 4.60 16.87 1.34
CA LYS A 94 5.48 15.99 0.57
C LYS A 94 5.29 14.58 1.09
N VAL A 95 4.96 13.65 0.20
CA VAL A 95 4.65 12.27 0.56
C VAL A 95 5.41 11.28 -0.31
N VAL A 96 5.65 10.09 0.24
CA VAL A 96 6.19 8.93 -0.47
C VAL A 96 5.09 7.88 -0.54
N PHE A 97 4.90 7.30 -1.73
CA PHE A 97 4.06 6.12 -1.89
C PHE A 97 4.91 4.88 -1.61
N ASP A 98 4.67 4.25 -0.48
CA ASP A 98 5.36 3.06 -0.02
C ASP A 98 4.55 1.81 -0.42
N SER A 99 5.07 1.06 -1.38
CA SER A 99 4.44 -0.14 -1.90
C SER A 99 4.84 -1.36 -1.07
N LEU A 100 3.86 -1.97 -0.42
CA LEU A 100 4.08 -3.19 0.37
C LEU A 100 3.82 -4.47 -0.43
N THR A 101 3.66 -4.35 -1.75
CA THR A 101 3.28 -5.47 -2.61
C THR A 101 4.26 -5.65 -3.76
N ALA A 102 4.96 -6.78 -3.76
CA ALA A 102 5.92 -7.18 -4.79
C ALA A 102 5.21 -7.76 -6.03
N THR A 103 4.46 -6.96 -6.77
CA THR A 103 3.81 -7.42 -8.00
C THR A 103 3.99 -6.47 -9.16
N ASN A 104 4.30 -7.03 -10.34
CA ASN A 104 4.34 -6.32 -11.61
C ASN A 104 2.97 -6.32 -12.33
N ASN A 105 1.96 -6.92 -11.70
CA ASN A 105 0.65 -7.08 -12.31
C ASN A 105 -0.37 -6.06 -11.80
N MET A 106 0.03 -5.12 -10.94
CA MET A 106 -0.82 -4.06 -10.45
C MET A 106 -0.16 -2.70 -10.59
N PHE A 107 -0.97 -1.71 -10.87
CA PHE A 107 -0.56 -0.32 -11.05
C PHE A 107 -1.32 0.57 -10.08
N TRP A 108 -0.72 1.68 -9.77
CA TRP A 108 -1.39 2.76 -9.08
C TRP A 108 -1.33 4.06 -9.88
N ALA A 109 -2.28 4.91 -9.65
CA ALA A 109 -2.33 6.25 -10.19
C ALA A 109 -2.78 7.23 -9.12
N LEU A 110 -2.38 8.49 -9.24
CA LEU A 110 -2.82 9.60 -8.40
C LEU A 110 -3.28 10.74 -9.29
N ALA A 111 -4.43 11.30 -8.98
CA ALA A 111 -4.97 12.45 -9.66
C ALA A 111 -5.53 13.47 -8.67
N ASP A 112 -5.52 14.74 -9.06
CA ASP A 112 -6.25 15.83 -8.43
C ASP A 112 -7.33 16.36 -9.37
N GLN A 113 -8.01 17.46 -9.00
CA GLN A 113 -9.02 18.11 -9.84
C GLN A 113 -8.44 18.71 -11.14
N LYS A 114 -7.11 18.89 -11.24
CA LYS A 114 -6.43 19.44 -12.41
C LYS A 114 -6.00 18.35 -13.40
N GLY A 115 -5.90 17.12 -12.93
CA GLY A 115 -5.53 15.97 -13.76
C GLY A 115 -4.64 14.94 -13.07
N SER A 116 -4.00 14.12 -13.88
CA SER A 116 -3.12 13.04 -13.40
C SER A 116 -1.78 13.60 -12.90
N ILE A 117 -1.39 13.19 -11.70
CA ILE A 117 -0.09 13.47 -11.08
C ILE A 117 0.84 12.26 -11.30
N VAL A 118 0.32 11.06 -11.05
CA VAL A 118 0.98 9.79 -11.33
C VAL A 118 0.03 8.95 -12.19
N SER A 119 0.54 8.38 -13.28
CA SER A 119 -0.25 7.50 -14.14
C SER A 119 0.41 6.15 -14.30
N ASN A 120 -0.35 5.09 -14.03
CA ASN A 120 0.03 3.69 -14.28
C ASN A 120 1.44 3.32 -13.79
N ARG A 121 1.81 3.72 -12.57
CA ARG A 121 3.06 3.30 -11.96
C ARG A 121 2.89 1.90 -11.39
N ASN A 122 3.82 1.02 -11.72
CA ASN A 122 3.81 -0.36 -11.21
C ASN A 122 4.06 -0.37 -9.70
N LEU A 123 3.33 -1.18 -8.94
CA LEU A 123 3.52 -1.30 -7.48
C LEU A 123 4.94 -1.76 -7.14
N ALA A 124 5.49 -2.75 -7.85
CA ALA A 124 6.85 -3.25 -7.61
C ALA A 124 7.97 -2.26 -7.98
N GLN A 125 7.65 -1.13 -8.62
CA GLN A 125 8.61 -0.14 -9.09
C GLN A 125 8.25 1.28 -8.60
N SER A 126 7.63 1.39 -7.45
CA SER A 126 7.17 2.69 -6.94
C SER A 126 8.19 3.38 -6.05
N ASP A 127 8.89 2.62 -5.23
CA ASP A 127 9.81 3.07 -4.20
C ASP A 127 10.98 2.10 -3.99
N SER A 128 10.95 0.92 -4.62
CA SER A 128 11.95 -0.12 -4.45
C SER A 128 13.32 0.23 -5.08
N TYR A 129 14.29 -0.65 -4.85
CA TYR A 129 15.64 -0.57 -5.44
C TYR A 129 15.61 -0.42 -6.96
N ASP A 130 14.62 -0.97 -7.64
CA ASP A 130 14.50 -0.89 -9.11
C ASP A 130 13.90 0.43 -9.61
N PHE A 131 13.48 1.32 -8.71
CA PHE A 131 12.98 2.64 -9.06
C PHE A 131 14.08 3.68 -8.92
N SER A 132 14.65 4.11 -10.04
CA SER A 132 15.63 5.20 -10.08
C SER A 132 14.93 6.56 -10.17
N GLY A 133 15.39 7.53 -9.38
CA GLY A 133 14.89 8.91 -9.39
C GLY A 133 14.16 9.28 -8.09
N GLY A 134 13.52 10.44 -8.10
CA GLY A 134 12.73 10.94 -6.97
C GLY A 134 11.36 10.26 -6.90
N ASN A 135 11.04 9.74 -5.73
CA ASN A 135 9.73 9.14 -5.43
C ASN A 135 8.85 10.05 -4.56
N VAL A 136 9.34 11.23 -4.20
CA VAL A 136 8.59 12.23 -3.44
C VAL A 136 7.55 12.90 -4.32
N LEU A 137 6.32 12.95 -3.84
CA LEU A 137 5.20 13.67 -4.42
C LEU A 137 4.98 14.96 -3.64
N ASP A 138 5.12 16.11 -4.29
CA ASP A 138 4.80 17.43 -3.71
C ASP A 138 3.33 17.76 -4.00
N LEU A 139 2.48 17.53 -3.01
CA LEU A 139 1.02 17.67 -3.12
C LEU A 139 0.57 18.96 -2.45
N GLN A 140 -0.18 19.77 -3.17
CA GLN A 140 -0.76 21.01 -2.66
C GLN A 140 -2.02 20.71 -1.83
N ALA A 141 -2.54 21.70 -1.08
CA ALA A 141 -3.86 21.55 -0.46
C ALA A 141 -4.93 21.31 -1.53
N GLY A 142 -5.79 20.31 -1.32
CA GLY A 142 -6.79 19.92 -2.30
C GLY A 142 -7.33 18.50 -2.13
N GLU A 143 -8.17 18.11 -3.06
CA GLU A 143 -8.77 16.77 -3.11
C GLU A 143 -8.01 15.89 -4.09
N TYR A 144 -7.80 14.64 -3.71
CA TYR A 144 -7.02 13.66 -4.45
C TYR A 144 -7.77 12.33 -4.54
N THR A 145 -7.53 11.63 -5.62
CA THR A 145 -7.95 10.23 -5.80
C THR A 145 -6.75 9.39 -6.16
N LEU A 146 -6.42 8.42 -5.29
CA LEU A 146 -5.48 7.35 -5.58
C LEU A 146 -6.28 6.15 -6.08
N SER A 147 -5.81 5.51 -7.14
CA SER A 147 -6.43 4.29 -7.68
C SER A 147 -5.43 3.16 -7.79
N ILE A 148 -5.91 1.95 -7.54
CA ILE A 148 -5.19 0.69 -7.76
C ILE A 148 -5.95 -0.10 -8.82
N ASP A 149 -5.23 -0.63 -9.80
CA ASP A 149 -5.80 -1.34 -10.94
C ASP A 149 -4.94 -2.55 -11.32
N GLY A 150 -5.57 -3.61 -11.79
CA GLY A 150 -4.91 -4.79 -12.32
C GLY A 150 -4.43 -4.59 -13.75
N ARG A 151 -3.26 -5.10 -14.09
CA ARG A 151 -2.75 -5.10 -15.47
C ARG A 151 -3.58 -6.05 -16.35
N GLY A 152 -4.38 -5.51 -17.27
CA GLY A 152 -5.30 -6.31 -18.06
C GLY A 152 -6.32 -7.01 -17.17
N ASP A 153 -6.35 -8.34 -17.20
CA ASP A 153 -7.27 -9.16 -16.41
C ASP A 153 -6.68 -9.61 -15.05
N ALA A 154 -5.58 -8.99 -14.60
CA ALA A 154 -4.94 -9.37 -13.35
C ALA A 154 -5.81 -9.04 -12.14
N THR A 155 -5.87 -9.99 -11.21
CA THR A 155 -6.53 -9.87 -9.90
C THR A 155 -5.55 -10.21 -8.78
N GLY A 156 -5.87 -9.86 -7.54
CA GLY A 156 -5.05 -10.21 -6.38
C GLY A 156 -5.01 -9.15 -5.30
N ASN A 157 -4.32 -9.47 -4.22
CA ASN A 157 -4.18 -8.60 -3.06
C ASN A 157 -3.11 -7.54 -3.28
N TYR A 158 -3.31 -6.38 -2.67
CA TYR A 158 -2.33 -5.31 -2.61
C TYR A 158 -2.31 -4.66 -1.22
N ALA A 159 -1.20 -4.01 -0.92
CA ALA A 159 -1.04 -3.18 0.27
C ALA A 159 -0.07 -2.03 -0.03
N PHE A 160 -0.32 -0.87 0.57
CA PHE A 160 0.54 0.31 0.45
C PHE A 160 0.37 1.25 1.66
N ARG A 161 1.30 2.21 1.80
CA ARG A 161 1.17 3.36 2.71
C ARG A 161 1.43 4.66 1.93
N LEU A 162 0.89 5.78 2.42
CA LEU A 162 1.34 7.12 2.05
C LEU A 162 2.07 7.73 3.23
N LEU A 163 3.37 7.88 3.14
CA LEU A 163 4.23 8.39 4.18
C LEU A 163 4.43 9.90 4.04
N ASP A 164 4.02 10.69 5.04
CA ASP A 164 4.31 12.12 5.10
C ASP A 164 5.74 12.32 5.58
N ILE A 165 6.60 12.90 4.74
CA ILE A 165 8.03 13.10 5.08
C ILE A 165 8.24 14.06 6.25
N ALA A 166 7.26 14.90 6.57
CA ALA A 166 7.32 15.74 7.77
C ALA A 166 7.38 14.93 9.07
N ASN A 167 6.86 13.69 9.04
CA ASN A 167 6.85 12.77 10.17
C ASN A 167 8.08 11.84 10.23
N ALA A 168 9.06 12.01 9.32
CA ALA A 168 10.30 11.24 9.35
C ALA A 168 11.04 11.39 10.69
N ASP A 169 11.66 10.32 11.15
CA ASP A 169 12.44 10.30 12.39
C ASP A 169 13.70 11.18 12.25
N ALA A 170 13.89 12.08 13.18
CA ALA A 170 15.06 12.95 13.17
C ALA A 170 16.29 12.21 13.73
N PHE A 171 17.45 12.38 13.09
CA PHE A 171 18.73 11.92 13.63
C PHE A 171 19.81 13.01 13.51
N THR A 172 20.85 12.90 14.32
CA THR A 172 22.03 13.78 14.22
C THR A 172 23.10 13.11 13.37
N PRO A 173 23.59 13.76 12.30
CA PRO A 173 24.68 13.20 11.51
C PRO A 173 25.91 12.85 12.38
N GLY A 174 26.42 11.65 12.22
CA GLY A 174 27.50 11.09 13.01
C GLY A 174 27.06 10.15 14.14
N ASP A 175 25.78 10.21 14.56
CA ASP A 175 25.22 9.25 15.48
C ASP A 175 24.86 7.93 14.76
N VAL A 176 24.88 6.82 15.51
CA VAL A 176 24.45 5.51 15.02
C VAL A 176 22.92 5.46 14.99
N VAL A 177 22.35 5.26 13.83
CA VAL A 177 20.93 4.99 13.65
C VAL A 177 20.72 3.47 13.63
N ASN A 178 19.82 3.00 14.47
CA ASN A 178 19.39 1.60 14.50
C ASN A 178 17.91 1.55 14.10
N GLY A 179 17.56 0.63 13.21
CA GLY A 179 16.19 0.48 12.75
C GLY A 179 15.82 -0.96 12.41
N GLN A 180 14.56 -1.15 12.12
CA GLN A 180 13.99 -2.39 11.62
C GLN A 180 12.90 -2.06 10.59
N HIS A 181 12.78 -2.88 9.56
CA HIS A 181 11.69 -2.84 8.60
C HIS A 181 11.34 -4.26 8.13
N LYS A 182 10.15 -4.43 7.61
CA LYS A 182 9.80 -5.63 6.84
C LYS A 182 10.30 -5.51 5.41
N ALA A 183 10.27 -6.62 4.68
CA ALA A 183 10.87 -6.73 3.36
C ALA A 183 10.45 -5.64 2.36
N ASN A 184 9.25 -5.12 2.47
CA ASN A 184 8.72 -4.14 1.52
C ASN A 184 8.39 -2.79 2.18
N GLU A 185 8.88 -2.55 3.39
CA GLU A 185 8.58 -1.32 4.12
C GLU A 185 9.70 -0.30 3.97
N THR A 186 9.32 0.97 3.84
CA THR A 186 10.22 2.10 3.85
C THR A 186 10.21 2.79 5.21
N ALA A 187 11.39 3.02 5.79
CA ALA A 187 11.60 3.87 6.95
C ALA A 187 12.15 5.23 6.50
N LEU A 188 11.61 6.31 7.06
CA LEU A 188 12.00 7.68 6.72
C LEU A 188 12.76 8.32 7.89
N TYR A 189 13.94 8.86 7.57
CA TYR A 189 14.77 9.64 8.48
C TYR A 189 15.01 11.04 7.93
N LYS A 190 15.24 12.01 8.82
CA LYS A 190 15.59 13.38 8.42
C LYS A 190 16.73 13.96 9.25
N PHE A 191 17.50 14.82 8.63
CA PHE A 191 18.60 15.57 9.27
C PHE A 191 18.80 16.92 8.59
N ASP A 192 19.37 17.87 9.30
CA ASP A 192 19.72 19.18 8.73
C ASP A 192 21.18 19.21 8.29
N ALA A 193 21.41 19.86 7.14
CA ALA A 193 22.76 20.06 6.60
C ALA A 193 22.89 21.41 5.91
N LEU A 194 24.14 21.85 5.72
CA LEU A 194 24.50 23.09 5.01
C LEU A 194 25.02 22.77 3.61
N ALA A 195 24.81 23.70 2.70
CA ALA A 195 25.45 23.64 1.38
C ALA A 195 26.99 23.59 1.53
N GLY A 196 27.62 22.68 0.83
CA GLY A 196 29.05 22.41 0.93
C GLY A 196 29.44 21.33 1.93
N ASP A 197 28.50 20.84 2.74
CA ASP A 197 28.74 19.68 3.58
C ASP A 197 28.91 18.42 2.74
N SER A 198 29.82 17.56 3.15
CA SER A 198 30.05 16.26 2.52
C SER A 198 29.87 15.14 3.53
N PHE A 199 29.20 14.07 3.13
CA PHE A 199 28.85 12.98 4.01
C PHE A 199 29.30 11.63 3.46
N PHE A 200 29.49 10.70 4.38
CA PHE A 200 29.78 9.30 4.12
C PHE A 200 28.70 8.44 4.80
N PHE A 201 28.19 7.45 4.07
CA PHE A 201 27.31 6.42 4.60
C PHE A 201 28.15 5.23 5.06
N ASP A 202 28.12 4.92 6.35
CA ASP A 202 28.86 3.84 7.01
C ASP A 202 27.85 2.81 7.51
N ALA A 203 27.85 1.64 6.90
CA ALA A 203 26.95 0.56 7.20
C ALA A 203 27.51 -0.31 8.33
N HIS A 204 26.87 -0.31 9.50
CA HIS A 204 27.30 -1.12 10.66
C HIS A 204 26.72 -2.54 10.64
N SER A 205 25.74 -2.80 9.79
CA SER A 205 25.20 -4.13 9.52
C SER A 205 24.96 -4.24 8.02
N TYR A 206 25.07 -5.46 7.53
CA TYR A 206 24.91 -5.72 6.10
C TYR A 206 23.66 -6.60 5.88
N PRO A 207 22.43 -6.03 5.97
CA PRO A 207 21.22 -6.74 5.57
C PRO A 207 21.14 -6.93 4.06
N ALA A 208 22.27 -6.89 3.47
CA ALA A 208 22.85 -6.76 2.14
C ALA A 208 21.89 -6.90 0.95
N GLU A 209 21.13 -7.97 0.87
CA GLU A 209 20.24 -8.19 -0.31
C GLU A 209 18.82 -7.70 -0.08
N SER A 210 18.52 -7.22 1.13
CA SER A 210 17.15 -6.96 1.56
C SER A 210 16.86 -5.49 1.78
N THR A 211 17.88 -4.63 1.76
CA THR A 211 17.76 -3.23 2.13
C THR A 211 18.50 -2.34 1.13
N ALA A 212 17.89 -1.22 0.79
CA ALA A 212 18.50 -0.15 0.02
C ALA A 212 18.31 1.17 0.75
N TRP A 213 19.04 2.20 0.34
CA TRP A 213 18.83 3.54 0.86
C TRP A 213 18.91 4.60 -0.25
N ARG A 214 18.27 5.74 0.01
CA ARG A 214 18.17 6.85 -0.92
C ARG A 214 18.25 8.17 -0.16
N LEU A 215 18.84 9.19 -0.76
CA LEU A 215 18.93 10.54 -0.20
C LEU A 215 18.13 11.52 -1.03
N ILE A 216 17.25 12.24 -0.38
CA ILE A 216 16.35 13.25 -0.93
C ILE A 216 16.72 14.62 -0.32
N GLY A 217 16.80 15.63 -1.14
CA GLY A 217 17.14 16.99 -0.72
C GLY A 217 15.95 17.78 -0.17
N PRO A 218 16.19 19.02 0.31
CA PRO A 218 15.20 19.82 1.03
C PRO A 218 13.94 20.14 0.22
N ASP A 219 14.05 20.27 -1.10
CA ASP A 219 12.91 20.55 -1.97
C ASP A 219 12.24 19.27 -2.50
N GLY A 220 12.66 18.08 -2.04
CA GLY A 220 12.20 16.80 -2.53
C GLY A 220 12.94 16.31 -3.78
N GLU A 221 14.05 17.00 -4.13
CA GLU A 221 14.88 16.60 -5.23
C GLU A 221 15.70 15.35 -4.91
N TYR A 222 15.87 14.51 -5.92
CA TYR A 222 16.71 13.34 -5.84
C TYR A 222 18.21 13.73 -5.73
N VAL A 223 18.89 13.25 -4.70
CA VAL A 223 20.32 13.46 -4.49
C VAL A 223 21.12 12.23 -4.91
N THR A 224 20.80 11.06 -4.36
CA THR A 224 21.43 9.78 -4.73
C THR A 224 20.54 8.60 -4.34
N GLY A 225 20.80 7.47 -4.95
CA GLY A 225 20.13 6.19 -4.68
C GLY A 225 19.31 5.68 -5.88
N PRO A 226 18.63 4.53 -5.80
CA PRO A 226 18.80 3.62 -4.66
C PRO A 226 20.20 3.05 -4.61
N ASN A 227 20.79 3.03 -3.44
CA ASN A 227 22.10 2.45 -3.17
C ASN A 227 21.93 1.15 -2.39
N SER A 228 22.84 0.20 -2.58
CA SER A 228 22.96 -0.93 -1.68
C SER A 228 23.31 -0.45 -0.27
N PHE A 229 22.93 -1.20 0.74
CA PHE A 229 23.21 -0.87 2.14
C PHE A 229 24.65 -1.27 2.49
N ASP A 230 25.61 -0.57 1.86
CA ASP A 230 27.05 -0.75 2.00
C ASP A 230 27.71 0.59 2.21
N ASP A 231 28.96 0.58 2.71
CA ASP A 231 29.77 1.79 2.88
C ASP A 231 29.89 2.56 1.56
N SER A 232 29.56 3.82 1.59
CA SER A 232 29.57 4.64 0.39
C SER A 232 29.65 6.15 0.68
N GLY A 233 30.22 6.91 -0.27
CA GLY A 233 30.37 8.37 -0.20
C GLY A 233 31.55 8.81 -1.05
N ALA A 234 31.96 10.09 -1.18
CA ALA A 234 31.48 11.24 -0.41
C ALA A 234 30.31 11.94 -1.14
N TYR A 235 29.22 12.20 -0.44
CA TYR A 235 28.07 12.90 -0.98
C TYR A 235 28.16 14.38 -0.63
N LEU A 236 28.50 15.22 -1.63
CA LEU A 236 28.52 16.68 -1.48
C LEU A 236 27.10 17.23 -1.59
N LEU A 237 26.64 17.92 -0.55
CA LEU A 237 25.33 18.55 -0.53
C LEU A 237 25.39 19.98 -1.05
N ASN A 238 24.58 20.27 -2.05
CA ASN A 238 24.63 21.56 -2.76
C ASN A 238 23.66 22.61 -2.18
N ARG A 239 22.83 22.22 -1.21
CA ARG A 239 21.82 23.09 -0.58
C ARG A 239 21.84 22.97 0.93
N SER A 240 21.46 24.05 1.60
CA SER A 240 21.17 24.01 3.05
C SER A 240 19.70 23.70 3.28
N GLY A 241 19.41 22.88 4.28
CA GLY A 241 18.04 22.53 4.68
C GLY A 241 17.94 21.15 5.27
N THR A 242 16.69 20.69 5.43
CA THR A 242 16.37 19.37 5.95
C THR A 242 16.39 18.35 4.81
N TYR A 243 17.29 17.41 4.89
CA TYR A 243 17.40 16.25 3.99
C TYR A 243 16.62 15.08 4.56
N MET A 244 16.15 14.21 3.67
CA MET A 244 15.49 12.96 4.04
C MET A 244 16.31 11.79 3.52
N MET A 245 16.43 10.76 4.37
CA MET A 245 17.00 9.47 4.01
C MET A 245 15.89 8.42 4.09
N GLU A 246 15.71 7.68 3.00
CA GLU A 246 14.82 6.52 2.93
C GLU A 246 15.66 5.27 3.11
N ILE A 247 15.24 4.40 4.02
CA ILE A 247 15.76 3.03 4.14
C ILE A 247 14.63 2.11 3.69
N GLU A 248 14.85 1.43 2.59
CA GLU A 248 13.82 0.67 1.88
C GLU A 248 14.05 -0.82 1.99
N GLY A 249 13.00 -1.57 2.29
CA GLY A 249 12.96 -3.00 2.08
C GLY A 249 12.87 -3.32 0.57
N ARG A 250 13.59 -4.34 0.13
CA ARG A 250 13.50 -4.76 -1.29
C ARG A 250 12.19 -5.49 -1.55
N VAL A 251 11.42 -4.99 -2.50
CA VAL A 251 10.10 -5.50 -2.89
C VAL A 251 10.11 -6.97 -3.32
N TYR A 252 11.23 -7.47 -3.83
CA TYR A 252 11.37 -8.87 -4.24
C TYR A 252 11.85 -9.80 -3.13
N ASN A 253 12.07 -9.29 -1.94
CA ASN A 253 12.48 -10.12 -0.81
C ASN A 253 11.24 -10.77 -0.19
N SER A 254 11.20 -12.08 -0.20
CA SER A 254 10.13 -12.87 0.43
C SER A 254 10.31 -13.06 1.94
N ALA A 255 11.29 -12.38 2.56
CA ALA A 255 11.50 -12.47 4.01
C ALA A 255 10.26 -11.96 4.75
N THR A 256 9.75 -12.78 5.65
CA THR A 256 8.58 -12.46 6.49
C THR A 256 8.99 -11.89 7.85
N ASN A 257 10.28 -11.92 8.17
CA ASN A 257 10.83 -11.44 9.45
C ASN A 257 11.27 -9.98 9.32
N ASP A 258 11.27 -9.28 10.44
CA ASP A 258 11.83 -7.96 10.53
C ASP A 258 13.33 -7.98 10.22
N ILE A 259 13.77 -7.05 9.40
CA ILE A 259 15.17 -6.89 8.99
C ILE A 259 15.75 -5.75 9.81
N SER A 260 16.71 -6.09 10.67
CA SER A 260 17.43 -5.08 11.45
C SER A 260 18.55 -4.48 10.64
N TYR A 261 18.74 -3.16 10.75
CA TYR A 261 19.85 -2.44 10.14
C TYR A 261 20.45 -1.43 11.13
N ALA A 262 21.70 -1.06 10.89
CA ALA A 262 22.36 0.02 11.61
C ALA A 262 23.32 0.74 10.68
N PHE A 263 23.34 2.08 10.73
CA PHE A 263 24.22 2.92 9.92
C PHE A 263 24.61 4.19 10.67
N THR A 264 25.69 4.83 10.19
CA THR A 264 26.03 6.21 10.49
C THR A 264 26.09 7.01 9.19
N PHE A 265 25.46 8.18 9.14
CA PHE A 265 25.67 9.13 8.06
C PHE A 265 26.53 10.27 8.59
N GLY A 266 27.85 10.10 8.45
CA GLY A 266 28.86 10.94 9.07
C GLY A 266 29.32 12.09 8.17
N LYS A 267 29.44 13.28 8.74
CA LYS A 267 30.01 14.43 8.04
C LYS A 267 31.51 14.25 7.87
N ILE A 268 32.01 14.38 6.64
CA ILE A 268 33.44 14.36 6.33
C ILE A 268 34.03 15.72 6.72
N THR A 269 34.91 15.75 7.72
CA THR A 269 35.72 16.94 8.03
C THR A 269 37.01 16.87 7.27
N GLN A 270 37.24 17.83 6.38
CA GLN A 270 38.56 17.99 5.80
C GLN A 270 39.50 18.51 6.90
N THR A 271 40.47 17.73 7.32
CA THR A 271 41.61 18.21 8.11
C THR A 271 42.52 18.96 7.16
N SER A 272 42.58 20.27 7.32
CA SER A 272 43.54 21.16 6.63
C SER A 272 44.96 20.90 7.06
#